data_f6b265c0363f315076d52c0737a3c57f
#
_entry.id   f6b265c0363f315076d52c0737a3c57f
#
_cell.length_a   1.000
_cell.length_b   1.000
_cell.length_c   1.000
_cell.angle_alpha   90.00
_cell.angle_beta   90.00
_cell.angle_gamma   90.00
#
_symmetry.space_group_name_H-M   'P 1'
#
loop_
_entity.id
_entity.type
_entity.pdbx_description
1 polymer ?
#
loop_
_entity_poly.entity_id
_entity_poly.type
_entity_poly.pdbx_seq_one_letter_code
_entity_poly.pdbx_strand_id
1 'polypeptide(L)'
;VQLQNSKGQNYSDNSHPNWNGIAVETNDSGGYEFLLEGKNGRNNQAYLWTTNSKGVITGRSGWKSKGNLLPWEEKFNIDLNGDEIIGPSFTIVESEGTATFAKYADGTYWIIDQDNKLQLQNSRGETYNDYTSPNWDGAAVEANESGGYKFLVKGKNQRSDEAYVWTTDAEGVITKGSYE
;
A
#
# COMPACT_ATOMS: atom_id res chain seq x y z
N VAL A 1 -4.45 -27.20 10.15
CA VAL A 1 -5.47 -26.57 11.04
C VAL A 1 -6.75 -26.39 10.23
N GLN A 2 -7.92 -26.73 10.83
CA GLN A 2 -9.22 -26.55 10.19
C GLN A 2 -9.78 -25.16 10.51
N LEU A 3 -10.17 -24.40 9.47
CA LEU A 3 -10.82 -23.11 9.64
C LEU A 3 -12.24 -23.29 10.21
N GLN A 4 -12.56 -22.57 11.27
CA GLN A 4 -13.85 -22.67 11.96
C GLN A 4 -14.28 -21.35 12.61
N ASN A 5 -15.58 -21.20 12.82
CA ASN A 5 -16.10 -20.09 13.59
C ASN A 5 -16.03 -20.35 15.11
N SER A 6 -16.40 -19.35 15.91
CA SER A 6 -16.41 -19.45 17.38
C SER A 6 -17.37 -20.51 17.95
N LYS A 7 -18.28 -21.06 17.12
CA LYS A 7 -19.21 -22.16 17.49
C LYS A 7 -18.69 -23.53 17.06
N GLY A 8 -17.46 -23.62 16.51
CA GLY A 8 -16.85 -24.85 16.04
C GLY A 8 -17.38 -25.37 14.69
N GLN A 9 -18.11 -24.53 13.93
CA GLN A 9 -18.53 -24.89 12.58
C GLN A 9 -17.37 -24.70 11.61
N ASN A 10 -17.06 -25.72 10.84
CA ASN A 10 -15.99 -25.71 9.85
C ASN A 10 -16.38 -24.92 8.60
N TYR A 11 -15.39 -24.27 7.99
CA TYR A 11 -15.50 -23.60 6.70
C TYR A 11 -14.75 -24.35 5.61
N SER A 12 -15.33 -24.34 4.41
CA SER A 12 -14.75 -24.81 3.15
C SER A 12 -15.32 -23.95 2.01
N ASP A 13 -14.84 -24.10 0.80
CA ASP A 13 -15.34 -23.38 -0.39
C ASP A 13 -16.83 -23.60 -0.66
N ASN A 14 -17.35 -24.72 -0.19
CA ASN A 14 -18.80 -25.04 -0.28
C ASN A 14 -19.64 -24.40 0.84
N SER A 15 -19.01 -23.78 1.84
CA SER A 15 -19.71 -23.16 2.98
C SER A 15 -20.44 -21.90 2.60
N HIS A 16 -20.03 -21.24 1.50
CA HIS A 16 -20.66 -20.01 1.03
C HIS A 16 -20.49 -19.81 -0.47
N PRO A 17 -21.56 -19.40 -1.21
CA PRO A 17 -21.51 -19.28 -2.67
C PRO A 17 -20.67 -18.09 -3.18
N ASN A 18 -20.35 -17.12 -2.33
CA ASN A 18 -19.79 -15.84 -2.77
C ASN A 18 -18.28 -15.70 -2.58
N TRP A 19 -17.58 -16.73 -2.12
CA TRP A 19 -16.13 -16.69 -1.95
C TRP A 19 -15.47 -18.08 -2.01
N ASN A 20 -14.18 -18.09 -2.33
CA ASN A 20 -13.24 -19.21 -2.20
C ASN A 20 -12.09 -18.83 -1.27
N GLY A 21 -11.56 -19.78 -0.51
CA GLY A 21 -10.25 -19.64 0.12
C GLY A 21 -9.14 -19.78 -0.93
N ILE A 22 -8.21 -18.84 -1.01
CA ILE A 22 -7.13 -18.85 -2.02
C ILE A 22 -5.74 -18.88 -1.42
N ALA A 23 -5.54 -18.35 -0.21
CA ALA A 23 -4.24 -18.36 0.46
C ALA A 23 -4.36 -18.32 1.98
N VAL A 24 -3.27 -18.68 2.64
CA VAL A 24 -3.13 -18.59 4.09
C VAL A 24 -1.68 -18.22 4.45
N GLU A 25 -1.53 -17.28 5.38
CA GLU A 25 -0.25 -16.89 5.97
C GLU A 25 -0.34 -16.92 7.49
N THR A 26 0.79 -17.01 8.17
CA THR A 26 0.84 -16.85 9.62
C THR A 26 0.70 -15.37 9.99
N ASN A 27 0.12 -15.09 11.16
CA ASN A 27 0.07 -13.73 11.71
C ASN A 27 0.99 -13.58 12.94
N ASP A 28 1.29 -12.34 13.31
CA ASP A 28 2.20 -12.01 14.42
C ASP A 28 1.70 -12.49 15.80
N SER A 29 0.42 -12.81 15.90
CA SER A 29 -0.20 -13.35 17.13
C SER A 29 -0.14 -14.89 17.23
N GLY A 30 0.59 -15.54 16.33
CA GLY A 30 0.75 -17.00 16.28
C GLY A 30 -0.49 -17.75 15.76
N GLY A 31 -1.39 -17.05 15.10
CA GLY A 31 -2.53 -17.60 14.34
C GLY A 31 -2.30 -17.52 12.84
N TYR A 32 -3.39 -17.40 12.08
CA TYR A 32 -3.35 -17.37 10.63
C TYR A 32 -4.23 -16.26 10.07
N GLU A 33 -3.88 -15.81 8.86
CA GLU A 33 -4.71 -14.99 8.00
C GLU A 33 -5.10 -15.77 6.77
N PHE A 34 -6.39 -15.90 6.54
CA PHE A 34 -6.98 -16.57 5.39
C PHE A 34 -7.50 -15.56 4.40
N LEU A 35 -6.94 -15.55 3.20
CA LEU A 35 -7.38 -14.72 2.10
C LEU A 35 -8.49 -15.42 1.33
N LEU A 36 -9.57 -14.70 1.11
CA LEU A 36 -10.75 -15.16 0.39
C LEU A 36 -10.95 -14.29 -0.85
N GLU A 37 -11.09 -14.91 -2.00
CA GLU A 37 -11.48 -14.28 -3.24
C GLU A 37 -13.00 -14.26 -3.39
N GLY A 38 -13.55 -13.13 -3.81
CA GLY A 38 -14.98 -13.00 -4.07
C GLY A 38 -15.40 -13.59 -5.42
N LYS A 39 -16.58 -14.20 -5.46
CA LYS A 39 -17.25 -14.71 -6.65
C LYS A 39 -18.74 -14.38 -6.66
N ASN A 40 -19.46 -14.67 -7.75
CA ASN A 40 -20.93 -14.48 -7.84
C ASN A 40 -21.38 -13.07 -7.42
N GLY A 41 -20.89 -12.03 -8.13
CA GLY A 41 -21.22 -10.61 -7.87
C GLY A 41 -20.28 -9.89 -6.92
N ARG A 42 -19.21 -10.58 -6.45
CA ARG A 42 -18.09 -10.01 -5.71
C ARG A 42 -16.75 -10.18 -6.43
N ASN A 43 -16.79 -10.37 -7.74
CA ASN A 43 -15.59 -10.49 -8.56
C ASN A 43 -14.68 -9.27 -8.36
N ASN A 44 -13.37 -9.47 -8.37
CA ASN A 44 -12.36 -8.45 -8.10
C ASN A 44 -12.47 -7.83 -6.68
N GLN A 45 -13.00 -8.57 -5.73
CA GLN A 45 -12.98 -8.25 -4.32
C GLN A 45 -12.31 -9.39 -3.54
N ALA A 46 -11.63 -9.04 -2.47
CA ALA A 46 -11.09 -10.01 -1.53
C ALA A 46 -11.49 -9.68 -0.09
N TYR A 47 -11.38 -10.68 0.77
CA TYR A 47 -11.74 -10.60 2.17
C TYR A 47 -10.70 -11.35 3.01
N LEU A 48 -10.35 -10.83 4.17
CA LEU A 48 -9.38 -11.45 5.06
C LEU A 48 -10.06 -11.90 6.37
N TRP A 49 -9.85 -13.16 6.74
CA TRP A 49 -10.13 -13.66 8.08
C TRP A 49 -8.85 -13.84 8.87
N THR A 50 -8.81 -13.27 10.07
CA THR A 50 -7.75 -13.52 11.05
C THR A 50 -8.23 -14.63 12.00
N THR A 51 -7.34 -15.55 12.34
CA THR A 51 -7.64 -16.65 13.26
C THR A 51 -6.62 -16.73 14.39
N ASN A 52 -6.94 -17.47 15.42
CA ASN A 52 -5.96 -17.92 16.40
C ASN A 52 -5.20 -19.17 15.90
N SER A 53 -4.25 -19.68 16.70
CA SER A 53 -3.44 -20.88 16.37
C SER A 53 -4.24 -22.16 16.18
N LYS A 54 -5.49 -22.21 16.62
CA LYS A 54 -6.41 -23.34 16.44
C LYS A 54 -7.29 -23.23 15.20
N GLY A 55 -7.15 -22.15 14.40
CA GLY A 55 -7.95 -21.88 13.21
C GLY A 55 -9.34 -21.32 13.49
N VAL A 56 -9.61 -20.86 14.71
CA VAL A 56 -10.87 -20.18 15.04
C VAL A 56 -10.81 -18.73 14.59
N ILE A 57 -11.79 -18.30 13.79
CA ILE A 57 -11.87 -16.90 13.28
C ILE A 57 -12.06 -15.94 14.45
N THR A 58 -11.14 -14.99 14.59
CA THR A 58 -11.11 -13.93 15.61
C THR A 58 -11.30 -12.55 15.04
N GLY A 59 -11.03 -12.34 13.75
CA GLY A 59 -11.12 -11.06 13.07
C GLY A 59 -11.56 -11.16 11.62
N ARG A 60 -12.01 -10.03 11.06
CA ARG A 60 -12.52 -9.90 9.69
C ARG A 60 -12.26 -8.50 9.15
N SER A 61 -11.74 -8.41 7.92
CA SER A 61 -11.38 -7.14 7.27
C SER A 61 -12.54 -6.37 6.65
N GLY A 62 -13.65 -7.04 6.32
CA GLY A 62 -14.59 -6.55 5.32
C GLY A 62 -14.08 -6.77 3.88
N TRP A 63 -14.97 -6.61 2.88
CA TRP A 63 -14.60 -6.73 1.47
C TRP A 63 -13.75 -5.53 1.02
N LYS A 64 -12.68 -5.82 0.30
CA LYS A 64 -11.78 -4.85 -0.31
C LYS A 64 -11.79 -5.02 -1.82
N SER A 65 -11.47 -3.96 -2.56
CA SER A 65 -11.36 -3.98 -4.03
C SER A 65 -10.34 -2.96 -4.52
N LYS A 66 -9.88 -3.11 -5.77
CA LYS A 66 -8.93 -2.20 -6.44
C LYS A 66 -7.67 -1.96 -5.59
N GLY A 67 -7.23 -0.73 -5.50
CA GLY A 67 -6.00 -0.34 -4.77
C GLY A 67 -5.95 -0.76 -3.29
N ASN A 68 -7.10 -1.02 -2.66
CA ASN A 68 -7.13 -1.56 -1.30
C ASN A 68 -6.73 -3.05 -1.21
N LEU A 69 -6.50 -3.75 -2.34
CA LEU A 69 -6.02 -5.12 -2.38
C LEU A 69 -4.50 -5.24 -2.33
N LEU A 70 -3.79 -4.21 -2.72
CA LEU A 70 -2.35 -4.21 -2.95
C LEU A 70 -1.50 -4.65 -1.76
N PRO A 71 -1.78 -4.23 -0.51
CA PRO A 71 -1.06 -4.75 0.64
C PRO A 71 -1.26 -6.27 0.85
N TRP A 72 -2.40 -6.80 0.37
CA TRP A 72 -2.65 -8.24 0.43
C TRP A 72 -1.98 -8.98 -0.73
N GLU A 73 -1.88 -8.37 -1.91
CA GLU A 73 -1.12 -8.93 -3.03
C GLU A 73 0.34 -9.14 -2.65
N GLU A 74 0.99 -8.14 -2.06
CA GLU A 74 2.36 -8.28 -1.56
C GLU A 74 2.46 -9.34 -0.47
N LYS A 75 1.55 -9.30 0.51
CA LYS A 75 1.58 -10.23 1.65
C LYS A 75 1.40 -11.68 1.24
N PHE A 76 0.48 -11.96 0.33
CA PHE A 76 0.13 -13.31 -0.11
C PHE A 76 0.82 -13.72 -1.42
N ASN A 77 1.55 -12.81 -2.04
CA ASN A 77 2.22 -13.00 -3.33
C ASN A 77 1.24 -13.47 -4.44
N ILE A 78 0.08 -12.81 -4.53
CA ILE A 78 -1.00 -13.12 -5.47
C ILE A 78 -1.51 -11.83 -6.10
N ASP A 79 -1.62 -11.78 -7.43
CA ASP A 79 -2.35 -10.72 -8.14
C ASP A 79 -3.87 -10.88 -7.85
N LEU A 80 -4.44 -9.94 -7.12
CA LEU A 80 -5.84 -9.95 -6.70
C LEU A 80 -6.72 -9.01 -7.53
N ASN A 81 -6.11 -8.07 -8.22
CA ASN A 81 -6.79 -7.05 -9.01
C ASN A 81 -6.81 -7.38 -10.51
N GLY A 82 -6.00 -8.33 -10.97
CA GLY A 82 -5.94 -8.83 -12.34
C GLY A 82 -5.11 -7.95 -13.28
N ASP A 83 -4.17 -7.17 -12.75
CA ASP A 83 -3.29 -6.29 -13.54
C ASP A 83 -1.94 -6.95 -13.92
N GLU A 84 -1.76 -8.23 -13.59
CA GLU A 84 -0.56 -9.05 -13.81
C GLU A 84 0.67 -8.60 -12.99
N ILE A 85 0.45 -7.75 -11.98
CA ILE A 85 1.49 -7.25 -11.08
C ILE A 85 1.13 -7.62 -9.65
N ILE A 86 2.08 -8.11 -8.88
CA ILE A 86 1.91 -8.40 -7.45
C ILE A 86 2.28 -7.17 -6.64
N GLY A 87 1.30 -6.62 -5.92
CA GLY A 87 1.49 -5.43 -5.11
C GLY A 87 1.53 -4.13 -5.92
N PRO A 88 2.04 -3.05 -5.34
CA PRO A 88 1.99 -1.74 -5.98
C PRO A 88 2.87 -1.67 -7.23
N SER A 89 2.25 -1.31 -8.35
CA SER A 89 2.95 -0.95 -9.58
C SER A 89 3.51 0.47 -9.45
N PHE A 90 4.83 0.60 -9.45
CA PHE A 90 5.52 1.88 -9.40
C PHE A 90 6.08 2.27 -10.76
N THR A 91 5.87 3.52 -11.15
CA THR A 91 6.64 4.18 -12.20
C THR A 91 7.81 4.91 -11.54
N ILE A 92 9.04 4.47 -11.81
CA ILE A 92 10.22 5.16 -11.33
C ILE A 92 10.34 6.50 -12.04
N VAL A 93 10.42 7.57 -11.28
CA VAL A 93 10.59 8.94 -11.78
C VAL A 93 12.06 9.34 -11.72
N GLU A 94 12.73 8.98 -10.62
CA GLU A 94 14.14 9.29 -10.42
C GLU A 94 14.76 8.24 -9.49
N SER A 95 15.97 7.78 -9.76
CA SER A 95 16.68 6.73 -9.01
C SER A 95 18.21 6.89 -9.00
N GLU A 96 18.73 8.08 -9.32
CA GLU A 96 20.18 8.31 -9.39
C GLU A 96 20.81 8.60 -8.03
N GLY A 97 20.00 8.84 -7.01
CA GLY A 97 20.43 9.22 -5.67
C GLY A 97 20.49 8.07 -4.65
N THR A 98 20.40 8.43 -3.38
CA THR A 98 20.43 7.49 -2.24
C THR A 98 19.06 6.88 -1.97
N ALA A 99 18.00 7.46 -2.51
CA ALA A 99 16.63 6.95 -2.47
C ALA A 99 15.98 7.12 -3.86
N THR A 100 14.93 6.37 -4.13
CA THR A 100 14.21 6.39 -5.41
C THR A 100 12.86 7.10 -5.25
N PHE A 101 12.58 8.05 -6.11
CA PHE A 101 11.24 8.61 -6.25
C PHE A 101 10.42 7.78 -7.24
N ALA A 102 9.27 7.32 -6.79
CA ALA A 102 8.33 6.57 -7.61
C ALA A 102 6.91 7.14 -7.51
N LYS A 103 6.14 6.99 -8.58
CA LYS A 103 4.70 7.22 -8.60
C LYS A 103 3.99 5.88 -8.65
N TYR A 104 3.00 5.74 -7.82
CA TYR A 104 2.12 4.61 -7.85
C TYR A 104 1.06 4.75 -8.96
N ALA A 105 0.37 3.65 -9.33
CA ALA A 105 -0.64 3.65 -10.40
C ALA A 105 -1.79 4.65 -10.18
N ASP A 106 -2.10 5.03 -8.95
CA ASP A 106 -3.09 6.06 -8.60
C ASP A 106 -2.51 7.49 -8.62
N GLY A 107 -1.23 7.64 -9.02
CA GLY A 107 -0.50 8.89 -9.08
C GLY A 107 0.12 9.34 -7.77
N THR A 108 -0.07 8.61 -6.66
CA THR A 108 0.54 8.98 -5.37
C THR A 108 2.06 8.87 -5.39
N TYR A 109 2.71 9.72 -4.60
CA TYR A 109 4.17 9.81 -4.51
C TYR A 109 4.71 8.88 -3.44
N TRP A 110 5.76 8.13 -3.80
CA TRP A 110 6.41 7.17 -2.94
C TRP A 110 7.92 7.34 -2.94
N ILE A 111 8.52 7.08 -1.80
CA ILE A 111 9.95 7.01 -1.59
C ILE A 111 10.29 5.52 -1.43
N ILE A 112 11.22 5.03 -2.25
CA ILE A 112 11.73 3.67 -2.16
C ILE A 112 13.19 3.77 -1.73
N ASP A 113 13.49 3.22 -0.54
CA ASP A 113 14.83 3.18 0.02
C ASP A 113 15.12 1.73 0.45
N GLN A 114 15.99 1.06 -0.32
CA GLN A 114 16.24 -0.36 -0.24
C GLN A 114 14.92 -1.16 -0.34
N ASP A 115 14.54 -1.85 0.73
CA ASP A 115 13.29 -2.63 0.80
C ASP A 115 12.10 -1.83 1.36
N ASN A 116 12.33 -0.58 1.81
CA ASN A 116 11.30 0.26 2.38
C ASN A 116 10.54 1.02 1.27
N LYS A 117 9.23 0.98 1.33
CA LYS A 117 8.32 1.72 0.45
C LYS A 117 7.47 2.65 1.30
N LEU A 118 7.74 3.93 1.23
CA LEU A 118 7.16 4.96 2.08
C LEU A 118 6.29 5.89 1.25
N GLN A 119 5.02 6.02 1.61
CA GLN A 119 4.12 6.95 0.94
C GLN A 119 4.35 8.38 1.44
N LEU A 120 4.56 9.33 0.52
CA LEU A 120 4.70 10.74 0.89
C LEU A 120 3.37 11.29 1.39
N GLN A 121 3.36 11.81 2.62
CA GLN A 121 2.15 12.32 3.27
C GLN A 121 2.44 13.53 4.16
N ASN A 122 1.41 14.30 4.46
CA ASN A 122 1.50 15.35 5.46
C ASN A 122 1.23 14.80 6.88
N SER A 123 1.37 15.67 7.90
CA SER A 123 1.14 15.31 9.31
C SER A 123 -0.30 14.88 9.65
N ARG A 124 -1.24 15.02 8.71
CA ARG A 124 -2.64 14.56 8.85
C ARG A 124 -2.88 13.21 8.17
N GLY A 125 -1.83 12.61 7.55
CA GLY A 125 -1.95 11.38 6.77
C GLY A 125 -2.55 11.58 5.37
N GLU A 126 -2.65 12.82 4.89
CA GLU A 126 -3.08 13.10 3.51
C GLU A 126 -1.90 12.87 2.56
N THR A 127 -2.12 12.08 1.51
CA THR A 127 -1.09 11.69 0.56
C THR A 127 -0.94 12.71 -0.56
N TYR A 128 0.25 12.77 -1.16
CA TYR A 128 0.53 13.64 -2.29
C TYR A 128 0.54 12.89 -3.61
N ASN A 129 0.06 13.58 -4.66
CA ASN A 129 0.08 13.14 -6.05
C ASN A 129 0.08 14.37 -6.98
N ASP A 130 0.16 14.15 -8.30
CA ASP A 130 0.16 15.22 -9.30
C ASP A 130 -1.10 16.11 -9.27
N TYR A 131 -2.20 15.64 -8.68
CA TYR A 131 -3.46 16.38 -8.59
C TYR A 131 -3.63 17.13 -7.27
N THR A 132 -2.93 16.71 -6.22
CA THR A 132 -3.01 17.35 -4.89
C THR A 132 -2.50 18.78 -4.92
N SER A 133 -1.52 19.04 -5.80
CA SER A 133 -0.94 20.36 -5.95
C SER A 133 -0.77 20.73 -7.43
N PRO A 134 -1.74 21.46 -8.03
CA PRO A 134 -1.77 21.69 -9.47
C PRO A 134 -0.59 22.52 -10.00
N ASN A 135 0.18 23.15 -9.12
CA ASN A 135 1.34 23.96 -9.48
C ASN A 135 2.69 23.29 -9.24
N TRP A 136 2.70 22.04 -8.76
CA TRP A 136 3.92 21.34 -8.40
C TRP A 136 3.89 19.89 -8.86
N ASP A 137 5.05 19.41 -9.36
CA ASP A 137 5.30 18.00 -9.68
C ASP A 137 6.45 17.48 -8.82
N GLY A 138 6.33 16.26 -8.34
CA GLY A 138 7.45 15.55 -7.73
C GLY A 138 8.56 15.31 -8.75
N ALA A 139 9.81 15.55 -8.37
CA ALA A 139 10.95 15.49 -9.26
C ALA A 139 12.05 14.52 -8.81
N ALA A 140 12.41 14.52 -7.52
CA ALA A 140 13.49 13.69 -7.00
C ALA A 140 13.37 13.49 -5.49
N VAL A 141 14.09 12.52 -4.95
CA VAL A 141 14.20 12.30 -3.51
C VAL A 141 15.62 11.87 -3.15
N GLU A 142 16.09 12.33 -1.99
CA GLU A 142 17.37 11.96 -1.41
C GLU A 142 17.21 11.65 0.08
N ALA A 143 17.98 10.69 0.59
CA ALA A 143 18.05 10.47 2.01
C ALA A 143 18.69 11.68 2.72
N ASN A 144 18.21 12.00 3.92
CA ASN A 144 18.71 13.10 4.73
C ASN A 144 19.63 12.56 5.83
N GLU A 145 20.78 13.24 6.05
CA GLU A 145 21.74 12.89 7.11
C GLU A 145 21.13 12.82 8.52
N SER A 146 20.03 13.54 8.75
CA SER A 146 19.32 13.56 10.04
C SER A 146 18.29 12.42 10.19
N GLY A 147 18.23 11.50 9.24
CA GLY A 147 17.15 10.52 9.08
C GLY A 147 15.93 11.12 8.37
N GLY A 148 15.24 10.30 7.56
CA GLY A 148 14.19 10.76 6.66
C GLY A 148 14.72 11.24 5.32
N TYR A 149 13.98 12.11 4.59
CA TYR A 149 14.26 12.40 3.19
C TYR A 149 14.07 13.88 2.86
N LYS A 150 14.77 14.32 1.80
CA LYS A 150 14.53 15.58 1.09
C LYS A 150 13.83 15.26 -0.22
N PHE A 151 12.64 15.77 -0.40
CA PHE A 151 11.81 15.54 -1.58
C PHE A 151 11.69 16.83 -2.39
N LEU A 152 12.24 16.82 -3.60
CA LEU A 152 12.20 17.95 -4.51
C LEU A 152 10.89 17.95 -5.31
N VAL A 153 10.22 19.09 -5.31
CA VAL A 153 9.12 19.39 -6.22
C VAL A 153 9.49 20.55 -7.14
N LYS A 154 9.16 20.41 -8.41
CA LYS A 154 9.34 21.45 -9.43
C LYS A 154 8.02 22.15 -9.69
N GLY A 155 8.10 23.46 -9.84
CA GLY A 155 6.97 24.25 -10.24
C GLY A 155 6.54 23.97 -11.68
N LYS A 156 5.25 24.10 -11.93
CA LYS A 156 4.63 24.04 -13.24
C LYS A 156 3.68 25.22 -13.44
N ASN A 157 3.22 25.42 -14.67
CA ASN A 157 2.37 26.55 -15.04
C ASN A 157 3.05 27.91 -14.74
N GLN A 158 2.45 28.74 -13.92
CA GLN A 158 2.98 30.04 -13.53
C GLN A 158 4.20 29.99 -12.60
N ARG A 159 4.60 28.79 -12.14
CA ARG A 159 5.74 28.56 -11.24
C ARG A 159 6.84 27.71 -11.87
N SER A 160 6.91 27.67 -13.20
CA SER A 160 7.84 26.81 -13.95
C SER A 160 9.33 27.04 -13.62
N ASP A 161 9.68 28.22 -13.11
CA ASP A 161 11.05 28.59 -12.75
C ASP A 161 11.34 28.42 -11.23
N GLU A 162 10.40 27.84 -10.50
CA GLU A 162 10.52 27.64 -9.05
C GLU A 162 10.76 26.17 -8.72
N ALA A 163 11.47 25.93 -7.62
CA ALA A 163 11.60 24.63 -7.00
C ALA A 163 11.36 24.74 -5.48
N TYR A 164 10.90 23.66 -4.89
CA TYR A 164 10.62 23.62 -3.47
C TYR A 164 11.07 22.28 -2.89
N VAL A 165 11.69 22.30 -1.73
CA VAL A 165 12.13 21.08 -1.04
C VAL A 165 11.28 20.83 0.19
N TRP A 166 10.69 19.65 0.26
CA TRP A 166 10.09 19.13 1.48
C TRP A 166 11.11 18.25 2.23
N THR A 167 11.16 18.43 3.54
CA THR A 167 11.88 17.50 4.41
C THR A 167 10.86 16.58 5.08
N THR A 168 11.12 15.30 5.07
CA THR A 168 10.28 14.30 5.73
C THR A 168 11.01 13.69 6.93
N ASP A 169 10.25 13.01 7.78
CA ASP A 169 10.80 12.03 8.73
C ASP A 169 11.10 10.69 8.03
N ALA A 170 11.51 9.70 8.82
CA ALA A 170 11.84 8.36 8.32
C ALA A 170 10.63 7.57 7.81
N GLU A 171 9.43 7.97 8.15
CA GLU A 171 8.15 7.38 7.73
C GLU A 171 7.56 8.04 6.48
N GLY A 172 8.24 9.04 5.89
CA GLY A 172 7.79 9.76 4.71
C GLY A 172 6.79 10.89 5.00
N VAL A 173 6.63 11.29 6.27
CA VAL A 173 5.75 12.39 6.68
C VAL A 173 6.47 13.72 6.54
N ILE A 174 5.89 14.68 5.79
CA ILE A 174 6.45 16.00 5.59
C ILE A 174 6.46 16.77 6.92
N THR A 175 7.63 17.17 7.35
CA THR A 175 7.88 17.93 8.60
C THR A 175 8.19 19.39 8.33
N LYS A 176 8.76 19.72 7.16
CA LYS A 176 9.18 21.08 6.79
C LYS A 176 9.18 21.24 5.26
N GLY A 177 9.01 22.49 4.81
CA GLY A 177 9.23 22.88 3.41
C GLY A 177 10.03 24.17 3.30
N SER A 178 10.85 24.29 2.24
CA SER A 178 11.64 25.49 1.92
C SER A 178 11.69 25.72 0.42
N TYR A 179 11.70 26.99 -0.02
CA TYR A 179 12.04 27.38 -1.39
C TYR A 179 13.54 27.25 -1.58
N GLU A 180 13.94 26.78 -2.77
CA GLU A 180 15.31 26.73 -3.25
C GLU A 180 15.52 27.73 -4.39
#